data_bfaaf4af74a46312c03908a160bc2022
#
_entry.id   bfaaf4af74a46312c03908a160bc2022
#
_cell.length_a   1.000
_cell.length_b   1.000
_cell.length_c   1.000
_cell.angle_alpha   90.00
_cell.angle_beta   90.00
_cell.angle_gamma   90.00
#
_symmetry.space_group_name_H-M   'P 1'
#
loop_
_entity.id
_entity.type
_entity.pdbx_description
1 polymer ?
#
loop_
_entity_poly.entity_id
_entity_poly.type
_entity_poly.pdbx_seq_one_letter_code
_entity_poly.pdbx_strand_id
1 'polypeptide(L)'
;MKSFIGAVLFICVAFSANAQLLWKVSGNGLNQPSYIIGTHHLAPFSIMDSIAGLQKAMKETQQVYGELKMSEMQSPVTMQKMQQVMMIANDSTLSTLLSPEDFATANKFCKENLMLDLSAAPKLKPAFLLNNVVVAAYVKHIGKFNPQEQLDTFFQSQATQNGKKVDGLETAEFQFNLLFNGYSLQRQAQLLMCTINNINTEVESLKKLTNAYMRQDLNQMLRISEERKGNQCDPTPGEEDAMIYNR
;
A
#
# COMPACT_ATOMS: atom_id res chain seq x y z
N MET A 1 -43.91 -46.75 31.53
CA MET A 1 -43.45 -46.04 30.32
C MET A 1 -42.54 -44.90 30.79
N LYS A 2 -41.23 -45.07 30.66
CA LYS A 2 -40.23 -44.00 31.03
C LYS A 2 -39.77 -43.36 29.75
N SER A 3 -40.13 -42.08 29.57
CA SER A 3 -39.68 -41.27 28.45
C SER A 3 -38.25 -40.83 28.71
N PHE A 4 -37.33 -41.24 27.84
CA PHE A 4 -35.96 -40.71 27.76
C PHE A 4 -35.99 -39.45 26.89
N ILE A 5 -35.82 -38.28 27.48
CA ILE A 5 -35.56 -37.03 26.75
C ILE A 5 -34.05 -36.95 26.55
N GLY A 6 -33.59 -37.24 25.34
CA GLY A 6 -32.21 -37.06 24.95
C GLY A 6 -31.94 -35.55 24.71
N ALA A 7 -31.19 -34.94 25.60
CA ALA A 7 -30.68 -33.62 25.39
C ALA A 7 -29.55 -33.64 24.34
N VAL A 8 -29.81 -33.15 23.14
CA VAL A 8 -28.78 -32.91 22.10
C VAL A 8 -28.03 -31.67 22.51
N LEU A 9 -26.82 -31.86 23.03
CA LEU A 9 -25.90 -30.74 23.34
C LEU A 9 -25.33 -30.21 22.03
N PHE A 10 -25.85 -29.08 21.54
CA PHE A 10 -25.25 -28.34 20.43
C PHE A 10 -23.98 -27.68 20.95
N ILE A 11 -22.82 -28.29 20.69
CA ILE A 11 -21.53 -27.65 20.91
C ILE A 11 -21.36 -26.62 19.79
N CYS A 12 -21.70 -25.37 20.05
CA CYS A 12 -21.27 -24.24 19.23
C CYS A 12 -19.76 -24.10 19.39
N VAL A 13 -18.99 -24.70 18.50
CA VAL A 13 -17.59 -24.37 18.33
C VAL A 13 -17.57 -22.96 17.73
N ALA A 14 -17.36 -21.96 18.56
CA ALA A 14 -17.05 -20.62 18.10
C ALA A 14 -15.69 -20.69 17.41
N PHE A 15 -15.67 -20.85 16.10
CA PHE A 15 -14.49 -20.55 15.31
C PHE A 15 -14.27 -19.06 15.45
N SER A 16 -13.29 -18.67 16.26
CA SER A 16 -12.70 -17.34 16.19
C SER A 16 -12.08 -17.23 14.80
N ALA A 17 -12.82 -16.66 13.85
CA ALA A 17 -12.26 -16.28 12.57
C ALA A 17 -11.28 -15.14 12.86
N ASN A 18 -10.04 -15.47 13.17
CA ASN A 18 -8.98 -14.50 13.14
C ASN A 18 -8.90 -14.02 11.68
N ALA A 19 -9.11 -12.74 11.46
CA ALA A 19 -8.92 -12.14 10.16
C ALA A 19 -7.47 -12.44 9.72
N GLN A 20 -7.30 -13.07 8.58
CA GLN A 20 -6.01 -13.52 8.07
C GLN A 20 -5.70 -12.77 6.76
N LEU A 21 -4.43 -12.59 6.46
CA LEU A 21 -4.01 -11.97 5.20
C LEU A 21 -4.36 -12.81 3.97
N LEU A 22 -4.45 -14.14 4.13
CA LEU A 22 -4.77 -15.07 3.04
C LEU A 22 -6.20 -15.59 3.16
N TRP A 23 -7.00 -15.38 2.13
CA TRP A 23 -8.38 -15.84 2.02
C TRP A 23 -8.51 -16.88 0.91
N LYS A 24 -9.23 -17.97 1.19
CA LYS A 24 -9.59 -18.99 0.21
C LYS A 24 -11.03 -18.78 -0.23
N VAL A 25 -11.24 -18.64 -1.53
CA VAL A 25 -12.55 -18.52 -2.16
C VAL A 25 -12.86 -19.83 -2.88
N SER A 26 -13.96 -20.50 -2.53
CA SER A 26 -14.38 -21.78 -3.12
C SER A 26 -15.89 -21.89 -3.15
N GLY A 27 -16.41 -22.82 -3.95
CA GLY A 27 -17.85 -23.08 -4.10
C GLY A 27 -18.42 -22.50 -5.39
N ASN A 28 -19.74 -22.46 -5.50
CA ASN A 28 -20.50 -21.90 -6.62
C ASN A 28 -19.99 -22.34 -8.03
N GLY A 29 -19.70 -23.64 -8.18
CA GLY A 29 -19.25 -24.21 -9.47
C GLY A 29 -17.77 -24.02 -9.80
N LEU A 30 -16.98 -23.41 -8.94
CA LEU A 30 -15.53 -23.35 -9.12
C LEU A 30 -14.91 -24.74 -9.01
N ASN A 31 -14.22 -25.19 -10.07
CA ASN A 31 -13.50 -26.45 -10.08
C ASN A 31 -12.28 -26.47 -9.15
N GLN A 32 -11.70 -25.32 -8.92
CA GLN A 32 -10.56 -25.12 -8.03
C GLN A 32 -10.73 -23.82 -7.24
N PRO A 33 -10.16 -23.74 -6.02
CA PRO A 33 -10.25 -22.53 -5.24
C PRO A 33 -9.41 -21.40 -5.84
N SER A 34 -9.86 -20.17 -5.61
CA SER A 34 -9.07 -18.95 -5.75
C SER A 34 -8.57 -18.50 -4.39
N TYR A 35 -7.54 -17.69 -4.37
CA TYR A 35 -6.96 -17.13 -3.15
C TYR A 35 -6.81 -15.62 -3.31
N ILE A 36 -7.08 -14.90 -2.24
CA ILE A 36 -6.85 -13.45 -2.13
C ILE A 36 -5.86 -13.26 -0.99
N ILE A 37 -4.81 -12.49 -1.23
CA ILE A 37 -3.83 -12.13 -0.20
C ILE A 37 -3.69 -10.61 -0.14
N GLY A 38 -3.80 -10.05 1.08
CA GLY A 38 -3.50 -8.65 1.31
C GLY A 38 -1.99 -8.43 1.44
N THR A 39 -1.44 -7.51 0.66
CA THR A 39 -0.01 -7.17 0.69
C THR A 39 0.20 -5.78 1.30
N HIS A 40 1.36 -5.58 1.92
CA HIS A 40 1.85 -4.29 2.39
C HIS A 40 3.24 -4.07 1.82
N HIS A 41 3.39 -3.07 0.95
CA HIS A 41 4.60 -2.85 0.14
C HIS A 41 5.89 -2.68 0.93
N LEU A 42 5.80 -2.19 2.17
CA LEU A 42 6.95 -1.98 3.06
C LEU A 42 7.10 -3.09 4.11
N ALA A 43 6.26 -4.13 4.09
CA ALA A 43 6.32 -5.18 5.10
C ALA A 43 7.62 -5.99 5.01
N PRO A 44 8.18 -6.42 6.16
CA PRO A 44 9.29 -7.36 6.17
C PRO A 44 8.92 -8.66 5.45
N PHE A 45 9.79 -9.14 4.59
CA PHE A 45 9.57 -10.35 3.80
C PHE A 45 9.34 -11.60 4.65
N SER A 46 9.84 -11.62 5.88
CA SER A 46 9.66 -12.71 6.85
C SER A 46 8.20 -13.03 7.19
N ILE A 47 7.24 -12.15 6.86
CA ILE A 47 5.81 -12.45 7.00
C ILE A 47 5.40 -13.71 6.23
N MET A 48 6.06 -14.01 5.12
CA MET A 48 5.80 -15.17 4.27
C MET A 48 5.80 -16.50 5.03
N ASP A 49 6.64 -16.61 6.05
CA ASP A 49 6.78 -17.81 6.86
C ASP A 49 5.62 -18.00 7.86
N SER A 50 4.88 -16.92 8.12
CA SER A 50 3.83 -16.86 9.12
C SER A 50 2.42 -17.03 8.54
N ILE A 51 2.26 -16.89 7.21
CA ILE A 51 0.94 -16.96 6.57
C ILE A 51 0.56 -18.42 6.33
N ALA A 52 -0.35 -18.91 7.16
CA ALA A 52 -0.82 -20.29 7.08
C ALA A 52 -1.44 -20.61 5.71
N GLY A 53 -1.00 -21.71 5.09
CA GLY A 53 -1.52 -22.16 3.80
C GLY A 53 -0.99 -21.45 2.57
N LEU A 54 -0.12 -20.42 2.71
CA LEU A 54 0.40 -19.64 1.58
C LEU A 54 1.16 -20.49 0.58
N GLN A 55 2.06 -21.36 1.03
CA GLN A 55 2.84 -22.24 0.14
C GLN A 55 1.93 -23.18 -0.67
N LYS A 56 0.85 -23.67 -0.03
CA LYS A 56 -0.15 -24.50 -0.69
C LYS A 56 -0.90 -23.68 -1.75
N ALA A 57 -1.37 -22.47 -1.41
CA ALA A 57 -2.06 -21.59 -2.33
C ALA A 57 -1.19 -21.24 -3.54
N MET A 58 0.09 -20.88 -3.32
CA MET A 58 1.04 -20.61 -4.37
C MET A 58 1.26 -21.83 -5.29
N LYS A 59 1.23 -23.04 -4.77
CA LYS A 59 1.40 -24.28 -5.56
C LYS A 59 0.14 -24.61 -6.38
N GLU A 60 -1.03 -24.50 -5.79
CA GLU A 60 -2.31 -24.91 -6.39
C GLU A 60 -2.82 -23.95 -7.47
N THR A 61 -2.52 -22.65 -7.35
CA THR A 61 -2.99 -21.66 -8.31
C THR A 61 -2.29 -21.80 -9.66
N GLN A 62 -3.01 -21.51 -10.76
CA GLN A 62 -2.50 -21.59 -12.14
C GLN A 62 -2.13 -20.21 -12.70
N GLN A 63 -2.59 -19.17 -12.06
CA GLN A 63 -2.36 -17.78 -12.46
C GLN A 63 -2.28 -16.87 -11.24
N VAL A 64 -1.58 -15.74 -11.40
CA VAL A 64 -1.42 -14.70 -10.37
C VAL A 64 -1.80 -13.36 -10.97
N TYR A 65 -2.62 -12.61 -10.26
CA TYR A 65 -2.93 -11.22 -10.55
C TYR A 65 -2.40 -10.36 -9.41
N GLY A 66 -1.53 -9.41 -9.74
CA GLY A 66 -1.16 -8.33 -8.83
C GLY A 66 -2.03 -7.10 -9.07
N GLU A 67 -1.89 -6.06 -8.27
CA GLU A 67 -2.48 -4.75 -8.60
C GLU A 67 -1.99 -4.30 -9.97
N LEU A 68 -0.68 -4.34 -10.18
CA LEU A 68 -0.01 -4.09 -11.45
C LEU A 68 0.73 -5.33 -11.92
N LYS A 69 0.90 -5.45 -13.22
CA LYS A 69 1.84 -6.42 -13.80
C LYS A 69 3.25 -5.87 -13.74
N MET A 70 4.05 -6.38 -12.79
CA MET A 70 5.37 -5.84 -12.47
C MET A 70 6.34 -5.83 -13.66
N SER A 71 6.21 -6.76 -14.61
CA SER A 71 7.02 -6.74 -15.84
C SER A 71 6.74 -5.53 -16.74
N GLU A 72 5.53 -4.97 -16.70
CA GLU A 72 5.18 -3.77 -17.46
C GLU A 72 5.77 -2.51 -16.85
N MET A 73 5.98 -2.51 -15.53
CA MET A 73 6.62 -1.39 -14.82
C MET A 73 8.07 -1.15 -15.26
N GLN A 74 8.73 -2.21 -15.76
CA GLN A 74 10.12 -2.15 -16.23
C GLN A 74 10.24 -1.73 -17.69
N SER A 75 9.12 -1.55 -18.41
CA SER A 75 9.18 -1.15 -19.82
C SER A 75 9.62 0.31 -19.95
N PRO A 76 10.46 0.65 -20.95
CA PRO A 76 10.89 2.04 -21.18
C PRO A 76 9.72 3.00 -21.39
N VAL A 77 8.66 2.54 -22.03
CA VAL A 77 7.44 3.36 -22.27
C VAL A 77 6.74 3.68 -20.95
N THR A 78 6.56 2.68 -20.08
CA THR A 78 5.94 2.88 -18.77
C THR A 78 6.80 3.79 -17.89
N MET A 79 8.11 3.59 -17.88
CA MET A 79 9.04 4.45 -17.13
C MET A 79 9.00 5.91 -17.62
N GLN A 80 8.94 6.15 -18.93
CA GLN A 80 8.80 7.49 -19.50
C GLN A 80 7.46 8.13 -19.10
N LYS A 81 6.36 7.40 -19.18
CA LYS A 81 5.04 7.88 -18.72
C LYS A 81 5.07 8.23 -17.24
N MET A 82 5.65 7.37 -16.40
CA MET A 82 5.81 7.64 -14.97
C MET A 82 6.59 8.94 -14.72
N GLN A 83 7.72 9.13 -15.39
CA GLN A 83 8.50 10.37 -15.28
C GLN A 83 7.69 11.60 -15.65
N GLN A 84 6.89 11.53 -16.71
CA GLN A 84 6.02 12.65 -17.12
C GLN A 84 4.95 12.96 -16.08
N VAL A 85 4.28 11.92 -15.55
CA VAL A 85 3.20 12.10 -14.58
C VAL A 85 3.70 12.60 -13.21
N MET A 86 4.94 12.30 -12.84
CA MET A 86 5.56 12.81 -11.62
C MET A 86 5.92 14.30 -11.69
N MET A 87 5.91 14.91 -12.87
CA MET A 87 6.27 16.31 -13.07
C MET A 87 5.05 17.23 -13.10
N ILE A 88 5.20 18.44 -12.60
CA ILE A 88 4.21 19.52 -12.72
C ILE A 88 4.18 20.01 -14.17
N ALA A 89 3.06 19.79 -14.84
CA ALA A 89 2.93 20.07 -16.28
C ALA A 89 2.71 21.56 -16.61
N ASN A 90 2.10 22.34 -15.70
CA ASN A 90 1.83 23.76 -15.88
C ASN A 90 3.04 24.63 -15.43
N ASP A 91 2.88 25.93 -15.40
CA ASP A 91 3.94 26.88 -15.00
C ASP A 91 4.22 26.91 -13.50
N SER A 92 3.43 26.20 -12.67
CA SER A 92 3.66 26.10 -11.23
C SER A 92 4.97 25.37 -10.93
N THR A 93 5.52 25.66 -9.77
CA THR A 93 6.70 25.00 -9.20
C THR A 93 6.44 24.72 -7.72
N LEU A 94 7.28 23.92 -7.09
CA LEU A 94 7.19 23.69 -5.63
C LEU A 94 7.23 25.01 -4.85
N SER A 95 8.03 25.98 -5.27
CA SER A 95 8.13 27.28 -4.63
C SER A 95 6.91 28.19 -4.84
N THR A 96 6.07 27.91 -5.83
CA THR A 96 4.78 28.63 -6.00
C THR A 96 3.61 27.90 -5.31
N LEU A 97 3.77 26.64 -4.99
CA LEU A 97 2.77 25.83 -4.28
C LEU A 97 2.92 25.90 -2.75
N LEU A 98 4.12 26.16 -2.27
CA LEU A 98 4.48 26.24 -0.86
C LEU A 98 4.80 27.69 -0.48
N SER A 99 4.54 28.05 0.79
CA SER A 99 5.07 29.30 1.33
C SER A 99 6.61 29.26 1.34
N PRO A 100 7.30 30.40 1.38
CA PRO A 100 8.77 30.42 1.50
C PRO A 100 9.30 29.62 2.71
N GLU A 101 8.57 29.63 3.83
CA GLU A 101 8.91 28.90 5.04
C GLU A 101 8.70 27.39 4.86
N ASP A 102 7.56 26.98 4.31
CA ASP A 102 7.27 25.56 4.01
C ASP A 102 8.25 25.01 2.98
N PHE A 103 8.58 25.79 1.93
CA PHE A 103 9.57 25.37 0.95
C PHE A 103 10.96 25.17 1.59
N ALA A 104 11.38 26.07 2.46
CA ALA A 104 12.66 25.95 3.17
C ALA A 104 12.66 24.68 4.07
N THR A 105 11.56 24.43 4.78
CA THR A 105 11.36 23.25 5.65
C THR A 105 11.39 21.96 4.82
N ALA A 106 10.61 21.90 3.75
CA ALA A 106 10.57 20.72 2.87
C ALA A 106 11.92 20.48 2.19
N ASN A 107 12.59 21.53 1.71
CA ASN A 107 13.89 21.39 1.08
C ASN A 107 14.96 20.89 2.04
N LYS A 108 15.00 21.43 3.26
CA LYS A 108 15.89 20.95 4.32
C LYS A 108 15.63 19.46 4.59
N PHE A 109 14.38 19.08 4.80
CA PHE A 109 14.01 17.69 5.05
C PHE A 109 14.44 16.75 3.91
N CYS A 110 14.16 17.15 2.66
CA CYS A 110 14.52 16.35 1.48
C CYS A 110 16.05 16.23 1.30
N LYS A 111 16.80 17.27 1.55
CA LYS A 111 18.29 17.21 1.54
C LYS A 111 18.82 16.22 2.57
N GLU A 112 18.31 16.26 3.80
CA GLU A 112 18.79 15.46 4.92
C GLU A 112 18.37 13.97 4.82
N ASN A 113 17.20 13.68 4.24
CA ASN A 113 16.62 12.33 4.26
C ASN A 113 16.53 11.66 2.89
N LEU A 114 16.51 12.42 1.79
CA LEU A 114 16.38 11.93 0.41
C LEU A 114 17.59 12.26 -0.46
N MET A 115 18.55 13.02 0.04
CA MET A 115 19.69 13.57 -0.73
C MET A 115 19.21 14.39 -1.95
N LEU A 116 18.07 15.05 -1.84
CA LEU A 116 17.40 15.77 -2.93
C LEU A 116 17.30 17.27 -2.61
N ASP A 117 17.88 18.12 -3.47
CA ASP A 117 17.68 19.58 -3.42
C ASP A 117 16.46 19.96 -4.26
N LEU A 118 15.38 20.40 -3.60
CA LEU A 118 14.16 20.82 -4.29
C LEU A 118 14.36 22.05 -5.17
N SER A 119 15.38 22.86 -4.90
CA SER A 119 15.72 24.01 -5.77
C SER A 119 16.25 23.54 -7.13
N ALA A 120 16.89 22.36 -7.19
CA ALA A 120 17.36 21.75 -8.43
C ALA A 120 16.27 20.94 -9.15
N ALA A 121 15.17 20.63 -8.46
CA ALA A 121 14.07 19.83 -9.00
C ALA A 121 12.69 20.51 -8.79
N PRO A 122 12.50 21.76 -9.24
CA PRO A 122 11.35 22.61 -8.88
C PRO A 122 10.02 22.11 -9.46
N LYS A 123 10.06 21.20 -10.42
CA LYS A 123 8.91 20.67 -11.13
C LYS A 123 8.43 19.29 -10.61
N LEU A 124 9.05 18.73 -9.59
CA LEU A 124 8.55 17.48 -8.99
C LEU A 124 7.20 17.72 -8.30
N LYS A 125 6.25 16.81 -8.49
CA LYS A 125 4.97 16.87 -7.79
C LYS A 125 5.14 16.60 -6.30
N PRO A 126 4.40 17.31 -5.44
CA PRO A 126 4.43 17.03 -3.99
C PRO A 126 4.03 15.60 -3.64
N ALA A 127 3.13 14.96 -4.38
CA ALA A 127 2.78 13.56 -4.17
C ALA A 127 3.96 12.60 -4.40
N PHE A 128 4.82 12.86 -5.37
CA PHE A 128 6.04 12.09 -5.55
C PHE A 128 6.99 12.23 -4.35
N LEU A 129 7.17 13.45 -3.87
CA LEU A 129 7.98 13.72 -2.67
C LEU A 129 7.40 13.03 -1.44
N LEU A 130 6.08 13.11 -1.24
CA LEU A 130 5.37 12.48 -0.13
C LEU A 130 5.65 10.97 -0.08
N ASN A 131 5.50 10.27 -1.20
CA ASN A 131 5.78 8.83 -1.26
C ASN A 131 7.23 8.51 -0.86
N ASN A 132 8.20 9.31 -1.34
CA ASN A 132 9.60 9.11 -0.99
C ASN A 132 9.89 9.43 0.48
N VAL A 133 9.24 10.45 1.05
CA VAL A 133 9.33 10.78 2.49
C VAL A 133 8.87 9.61 3.35
N VAL A 134 7.74 8.98 3.01
CA VAL A 134 7.20 7.82 3.73
C VAL A 134 8.17 6.63 3.65
N VAL A 135 8.70 6.33 2.47
CA VAL A 135 9.70 5.24 2.30
C VAL A 135 10.97 5.52 3.08
N ALA A 136 11.50 6.76 3.02
CA ALA A 136 12.69 7.15 3.77
C ALA A 136 12.46 7.06 5.29
N ALA A 137 11.30 7.49 5.77
CA ALA A 137 10.92 7.37 7.17
C ALA A 137 10.86 5.90 7.61
N TYR A 138 10.28 5.03 6.79
CA TYR A 138 10.25 3.59 7.03
C TYR A 138 11.67 3.01 7.15
N VAL A 139 12.52 3.25 6.16
CA VAL A 139 13.90 2.73 6.12
C VAL A 139 14.73 3.21 7.31
N LYS A 140 14.54 4.46 7.70
CA LYS A 140 15.30 5.07 8.81
C LYS A 140 14.88 4.57 10.18
N HIS A 141 13.61 4.24 10.39
CA HIS A 141 13.04 4.04 11.72
C HIS A 141 12.43 2.66 11.98
N ILE A 142 12.12 1.87 10.94
CA ILE A 142 11.36 0.62 11.08
C ILE A 142 12.15 -0.57 10.55
N GLY A 143 12.59 -0.53 9.30
CA GLY A 143 13.26 -1.68 8.72
C GLY A 143 13.89 -1.40 7.36
N LYS A 144 14.55 -2.42 6.81
CA LYS A 144 15.13 -2.34 5.48
C LYS A 144 14.02 -2.43 4.43
N PHE A 145 14.14 -1.65 3.37
CA PHE A 145 13.30 -1.75 2.20
C PHE A 145 14.13 -2.30 1.03
N ASN A 146 13.70 -3.42 0.48
CA ASN A 146 14.28 -4.00 -0.72
C ASN A 146 13.17 -4.17 -1.76
N PRO A 147 13.16 -3.42 -2.86
CA PRO A 147 12.14 -3.53 -3.90
C PRO A 147 12.00 -4.95 -4.50
N GLN A 148 13.08 -5.75 -4.47
CA GLN A 148 13.06 -7.12 -4.97
C GLN A 148 12.38 -8.11 -4.02
N GLU A 149 12.28 -7.74 -2.74
CA GLU A 149 11.63 -8.52 -1.69
C GLU A 149 10.19 -8.05 -1.41
N GLN A 150 9.65 -7.12 -2.20
CA GLN A 150 8.23 -6.79 -2.11
C GLN A 150 7.38 -8.02 -2.44
N LEU A 151 6.33 -8.24 -1.65
CA LEU A 151 5.45 -9.41 -1.80
C LEU A 151 4.85 -9.51 -3.19
N ASP A 152 4.39 -8.40 -3.75
CA ASP A 152 3.82 -8.34 -5.11
C ASP A 152 4.84 -8.77 -6.17
N THR A 153 6.06 -8.26 -6.09
CA THR A 153 7.17 -8.63 -6.97
C THR A 153 7.51 -10.11 -6.82
N PHE A 154 7.58 -10.59 -5.59
CA PHE A 154 7.90 -11.98 -5.27
C PHE A 154 6.86 -12.94 -5.84
N PHE A 155 5.55 -12.72 -5.57
CA PHE A 155 4.50 -13.61 -6.06
C PHE A 155 4.48 -13.70 -7.59
N GLN A 156 4.61 -12.58 -8.28
CA GLN A 156 4.63 -12.55 -9.73
C GLN A 156 5.89 -13.21 -10.31
N SER A 157 7.05 -12.98 -9.70
CA SER A 157 8.31 -13.62 -10.11
C SER A 157 8.24 -15.13 -9.93
N GLN A 158 7.76 -15.61 -8.79
CA GLN A 158 7.55 -17.04 -8.53
C GLN A 158 6.55 -17.67 -9.50
N ALA A 159 5.45 -16.97 -9.79
CA ALA A 159 4.48 -17.45 -10.78
C ALA A 159 5.11 -17.58 -12.17
N THR A 160 5.86 -16.58 -12.61
CA THR A 160 6.56 -16.57 -13.90
C THR A 160 7.58 -17.71 -13.98
N GLN A 161 8.41 -17.92 -12.95
CA GLN A 161 9.39 -19.01 -12.89
C GLN A 161 8.74 -20.39 -12.96
N ASN A 162 7.53 -20.52 -12.46
CA ASN A 162 6.75 -21.77 -12.51
C ASN A 162 5.84 -21.88 -13.74
N GLY A 163 6.03 -21.04 -14.77
CA GLY A 163 5.27 -21.08 -16.02
C GLY A 163 3.79 -20.72 -15.88
N LYS A 164 3.40 -20.04 -14.80
CA LYS A 164 2.02 -19.60 -14.56
C LYS A 164 1.75 -18.28 -15.26
N LYS A 165 0.48 -18.06 -15.61
CA LYS A 165 0.05 -16.76 -16.13
C LYS A 165 0.18 -15.69 -15.06
N VAL A 166 0.74 -14.54 -15.41
CA VAL A 166 0.82 -13.34 -14.57
C VAL A 166 0.15 -12.18 -15.28
N ASP A 167 -0.69 -11.44 -14.55
CA ASP A 167 -1.37 -10.26 -15.09
C ASP A 167 -1.59 -9.22 -13.99
N GLY A 168 -2.12 -8.04 -14.34
CA GLY A 168 -2.51 -6.97 -13.42
C GLY A 168 -4.01 -6.79 -13.37
N LEU A 169 -4.53 -6.34 -12.24
CA LEU A 169 -5.93 -5.90 -12.09
C LEU A 169 -6.12 -4.50 -12.65
N GLU A 170 -5.08 -3.67 -12.57
CA GLU A 170 -5.06 -2.29 -13.03
C GLU A 170 -3.90 -2.06 -14.02
N THR A 171 -3.96 -0.98 -14.77
CA THR A 171 -2.85 -0.53 -15.62
C THR A 171 -1.92 0.39 -14.85
N ALA A 172 -0.63 0.42 -15.20
CA ALA A 172 0.34 1.36 -14.65
C ALA A 172 -0.11 2.82 -14.85
N GLU A 173 -0.71 3.14 -16.00
CA GLU A 173 -1.21 4.47 -16.29
C GLU A 173 -2.34 4.89 -15.34
N PHE A 174 -3.27 3.99 -15.06
CA PHE A 174 -4.34 4.23 -14.08
C PHE A 174 -3.78 4.53 -12.70
N GLN A 175 -2.87 3.68 -12.19
CA GLN A 175 -2.26 3.90 -10.86
C GLN A 175 -1.41 5.18 -10.80
N PHE A 176 -0.63 5.48 -11.84
CA PHE A 176 0.15 6.73 -11.86
C PHE A 176 -0.76 7.97 -11.83
N ASN A 177 -1.87 7.93 -12.58
CA ASN A 177 -2.83 9.01 -12.53
C ASN A 177 -3.50 9.12 -11.15
N LEU A 178 -3.86 8.02 -10.54
CA LEU A 178 -4.42 8.02 -9.18
C LEU A 178 -3.43 8.62 -8.17
N LEU A 179 -2.19 8.16 -8.16
CA LEU A 179 -1.17 8.58 -7.19
C LEU A 179 -0.71 10.03 -7.38
N PHE A 180 -0.58 10.50 -8.63
CA PHE A 180 0.04 11.78 -8.91
C PHE A 180 -0.91 12.86 -9.46
N ASN A 181 -2.14 12.47 -9.83
CA ASN A 181 -3.17 13.38 -10.32
C ASN A 181 -4.50 13.25 -9.56
N GLY A 182 -4.63 12.29 -8.64
CA GLY A 182 -5.86 12.09 -7.85
C GLY A 182 -6.21 13.27 -6.94
N TYR A 183 -5.21 14.08 -6.56
CA TYR A 183 -5.39 15.32 -5.81
C TYR A 183 -4.88 16.53 -6.59
N SER A 184 -5.47 17.70 -6.31
CA SER A 184 -4.91 18.96 -6.81
C SER A 184 -3.48 19.18 -6.31
N LEU A 185 -2.65 19.91 -7.06
CA LEU A 185 -1.27 20.22 -6.65
C LEU A 185 -1.22 20.91 -5.28
N GLN A 186 -2.19 21.78 -5.00
CA GLN A 186 -2.28 22.46 -3.70
C GLN A 186 -2.56 21.46 -2.57
N ARG A 187 -3.45 20.50 -2.79
CA ARG A 187 -3.74 19.45 -1.79
C ARG A 187 -2.53 18.52 -1.59
N GLN A 188 -1.84 18.16 -2.65
CA GLN A 188 -0.60 17.39 -2.57
C GLN A 188 0.47 18.12 -1.74
N ALA A 189 0.64 19.45 -1.97
CA ALA A 189 1.57 20.26 -1.20
C ALA A 189 1.20 20.32 0.28
N GLN A 190 -0.08 20.50 0.59
CA GLN A 190 -0.61 20.46 1.96
C GLN A 190 -0.30 19.12 2.64
N LEU A 191 -0.59 17.99 1.99
CA LEU A 191 -0.34 16.66 2.53
C LEU A 191 1.15 16.39 2.74
N LEU A 192 2.01 16.84 1.83
CA LEU A 192 3.46 16.77 2.00
C LEU A 192 3.91 17.49 3.27
N MET A 193 3.46 18.73 3.45
CA MET A 193 3.81 19.50 4.66
C MET A 193 3.21 18.91 5.93
N CYS A 194 1.98 18.38 5.87
CA CYS A 194 1.40 17.63 6.97
C CYS A 194 2.31 16.47 7.41
N THR A 195 2.79 15.67 6.47
CA THR A 195 3.66 14.53 6.77
C THR A 195 5.01 14.98 7.32
N ILE A 196 5.66 15.98 6.70
CA ILE A 196 6.97 16.46 7.15
C ILE A 196 6.88 17.05 8.56
N ASN A 197 5.89 17.91 8.81
CA ASN A 197 5.71 18.58 10.09
C ASN A 197 5.33 17.62 11.24
N ASN A 198 4.72 16.47 10.91
CA ASN A 198 4.29 15.46 11.88
C ASN A 198 5.06 14.14 11.72
N ILE A 199 6.27 14.17 11.19
CA ILE A 199 7.01 12.97 10.79
C ILE A 199 7.16 11.93 11.90
N ASN A 200 7.33 12.36 13.15
CA ASN A 200 7.43 11.44 14.29
C ASN A 200 6.11 10.68 14.52
N THR A 201 4.96 11.35 14.39
CA THR A 201 3.65 10.73 14.50
C THR A 201 3.41 9.77 13.33
N GLU A 202 3.81 10.16 12.12
CA GLU A 202 3.72 9.28 10.94
C GLU A 202 4.58 8.02 11.11
N VAL A 203 5.80 8.15 11.64
CA VAL A 203 6.66 7.01 11.96
C VAL A 203 6.01 6.07 12.98
N GLU A 204 5.39 6.59 14.03
CA GLU A 204 4.68 5.75 15.00
C GLU A 204 3.45 5.05 14.40
N SER A 205 2.71 5.72 13.52
CA SER A 205 1.59 5.10 12.78
C SER A 205 2.10 4.00 11.84
N LEU A 206 3.18 4.23 11.11
CA LEU A 206 3.82 3.22 10.25
C LEU A 206 4.30 2.01 11.07
N LYS A 207 4.89 2.21 12.25
CA LYS A 207 5.29 1.11 13.15
C LYS A 207 4.09 0.29 13.61
N LYS A 208 3.03 0.97 14.05
CA LYS A 208 1.78 0.31 14.48
C LYS A 208 1.20 -0.53 13.33
N LEU A 209 1.10 0.06 12.13
CA LEU A 209 0.57 -0.62 10.94
C LEU A 209 1.42 -1.83 10.56
N THR A 210 2.74 -1.68 10.48
CA THR A 210 3.67 -2.78 10.18
C THR A 210 3.55 -3.90 11.21
N ASN A 211 3.48 -3.56 12.51
CA ASN A 211 3.32 -4.56 13.57
C ASN A 211 1.96 -5.28 13.51
N ALA A 212 0.87 -4.56 13.18
CA ALA A 212 -0.45 -5.16 13.00
C ALA A 212 -0.45 -6.11 11.78
N TYR A 213 0.17 -5.70 10.67
CA TYR A 213 0.34 -6.54 9.48
C TYR A 213 1.14 -7.81 9.79
N MET A 214 2.28 -7.69 10.48
CA MET A 214 3.11 -8.85 10.86
C MET A 214 2.38 -9.83 11.79
N ARG A 215 1.40 -9.36 12.56
CA ARG A 215 0.50 -10.21 13.36
C ARG A 215 -0.75 -10.65 12.60
N GLN A 216 -0.91 -10.24 11.35
CA GLN A 216 -2.09 -10.50 10.52
C GLN A 216 -3.39 -9.98 11.16
N ASP A 217 -3.32 -8.89 11.92
CA ASP A 217 -4.45 -8.29 12.63
C ASP A 217 -5.14 -7.24 11.74
N LEU A 218 -6.00 -7.70 10.83
CA LEU A 218 -6.73 -6.82 9.91
C LEU A 218 -7.63 -5.82 10.64
N ASN A 219 -8.20 -6.20 11.80
CA ASN A 219 -9.04 -5.30 12.57
C ASN A 219 -8.22 -4.13 13.15
N GLN A 220 -7.00 -4.41 13.60
CA GLN A 220 -6.11 -3.36 14.07
C GLN A 220 -5.61 -2.50 12.92
N MET A 221 -5.31 -3.09 11.76
CA MET A 221 -4.93 -2.34 10.55
C MET A 221 -6.05 -1.38 10.13
N LEU A 222 -7.30 -1.86 10.10
CA LEU A 222 -8.46 -1.02 9.78
C LEU A 222 -8.59 0.14 10.78
N ARG A 223 -8.53 -0.13 12.09
CA ARG A 223 -8.59 0.94 13.10
C ARG A 223 -7.50 1.99 12.90
N ILE A 224 -6.26 1.57 12.59
CA ILE A 224 -5.16 2.51 12.34
C ILE A 224 -5.42 3.34 11.08
N SER A 225 -5.94 2.73 10.00
CA SER A 225 -6.26 3.46 8.77
C SER A 225 -7.40 4.45 8.92
N GLU A 226 -8.31 4.22 9.87
CA GLU A 226 -9.44 5.08 10.19
C GLU A 226 -9.13 6.14 11.25
N GLU A 227 -7.94 6.10 11.89
CA GLU A 227 -7.53 7.15 12.83
C GLU A 227 -7.52 8.51 12.15
N ARG A 228 -8.22 9.48 12.75
CA ARG A 228 -8.29 10.88 12.29
C ARG A 228 -7.58 11.79 13.27
N LYS A 229 -6.85 12.75 12.71
CA LYS A 229 -6.12 13.78 13.48
C LYS A 229 -7.02 14.97 13.82
N GLY A 230 -8.20 15.04 13.21
CA GLY A 230 -9.17 16.12 13.39
C GLY A 230 -8.71 17.46 12.79
N ASN A 231 -7.91 17.43 11.76
CA ASN A 231 -7.34 18.62 11.13
C ASN A 231 -7.28 18.48 9.59
N GLN A 232 -6.73 19.50 8.94
CA GLN A 232 -6.60 19.57 7.47
C GLN A 232 -5.74 18.47 6.83
N CYS A 233 -5.05 17.66 7.63
CA CYS A 233 -4.23 16.56 7.14
C CYS A 233 -5.05 15.29 6.89
N ASP A 234 -6.23 15.19 7.48
CA ASP A 234 -7.12 14.07 7.29
C ASP A 234 -7.68 14.06 5.85
N PRO A 235 -7.90 12.88 5.27
CA PRO A 235 -8.61 12.79 3.99
C PRO A 235 -10.05 13.26 4.16
N THR A 236 -10.58 13.89 3.13
CA THR A 236 -12.02 14.17 3.04
C THR A 236 -12.75 12.90 2.60
N PRO A 237 -14.08 12.76 2.87
CA PRO A 237 -14.84 11.59 2.41
C PRO A 237 -14.72 11.35 0.90
N GLY A 238 -14.75 12.41 0.09
CA GLY A 238 -14.58 12.29 -1.36
C GLY A 238 -13.19 11.86 -1.79
N GLU A 239 -12.15 12.21 -1.03
CA GLU A 239 -10.78 11.73 -1.26
C GLU A 239 -10.65 10.25 -0.93
N GLU A 240 -11.25 9.79 0.16
CA GLU A 240 -11.28 8.36 0.50
C GLU A 240 -12.02 7.54 -0.54
N ASP A 241 -13.21 7.99 -0.96
CA ASP A 241 -13.98 7.32 -2.01
C ASP A 241 -13.18 7.19 -3.30
N ALA A 242 -12.50 8.25 -3.73
CA ALA A 242 -11.70 8.24 -4.96
C ALA A 242 -10.49 7.33 -4.89
N MET A 243 -9.84 7.24 -3.73
CA MET A 243 -8.58 6.50 -3.58
C MET A 243 -8.78 5.03 -3.20
N ILE A 244 -9.87 4.68 -2.53
CA ILE A 244 -10.06 3.35 -1.92
C ILE A 244 -11.26 2.62 -2.53
N TYR A 245 -12.43 3.27 -2.60
CA TYR A 245 -13.69 2.57 -2.91
C TYR A 245 -14.11 2.61 -4.37
N ASN A 246 -13.65 3.59 -5.14
CA ASN A 246 -14.01 3.79 -6.55
C ASN A 246 -12.87 3.40 -7.53
N ARG A 247 -12.06 2.44 -7.14
CA ARG A 247 -10.98 1.87 -7.96
C ARG A 247 -11.47 0.77 -8.86
#